data_bc137fe977c49ee8ecc40d0995a354bd
#
_entry.id   bc137fe977c49ee8ecc40d0995a354bd
#
_cell.length_a   1.000
_cell.length_b   1.000
_cell.length_c   1.000
_cell.angle_alpha   90.00
_cell.angle_beta   90.00
_cell.angle_gamma   90.00
#
_symmetry.space_group_name_H-M   'P 1'
#
loop_
_entity.id
_entity.type
_entity.pdbx_description
1 polymer ?
#
loop_
_entity_poly.entity_id
_entity_poly.type
_entity_poly.pdbx_seq_one_letter_code
_entity_poly.pdbx_strand_id
1 'polypeptide(L)'
;AALKQVDVAEYNPMECVKTNIGGAENVVKAAMETNVLKVIALSTDKASDPINLYGATKLTSDKIFISSNNIVGGKRDLRFSVVRYGNVVGSRGSVVPIFKSLIDQGKKELPITDVKMTRFWITLKQSVEFVLKSFERMKGGEIFVPKIPSIRIVDLAKAMAPKLNHKIVGMRPGE
;
A
#
# COMPACT_ATOMS: atom_id res chain seq x y z
N ALA A 1 1.04 10.31 -6.33
CA ALA A 1 0.16 10.30 -5.15
C ALA A 1 -0.87 9.17 -5.31
N ALA A 2 -1.44 8.71 -4.21
CA ALA A 2 -2.53 7.73 -4.23
C ALA A 2 -3.44 7.94 -3.02
N LEU A 3 -4.73 7.70 -3.19
CA LEU A 3 -5.66 7.52 -2.08
C LEU A 3 -5.47 6.11 -1.54
N LYS A 4 -5.23 5.98 -0.22
CA LYS A 4 -4.90 4.70 0.43
C LYS A 4 -5.86 4.29 1.55
N GLN A 5 -6.80 5.16 1.92
CA GLN A 5 -7.81 4.86 2.94
C GLN A 5 -8.84 3.93 2.34
N VAL A 6 -8.94 2.72 2.90
CA VAL A 6 -9.78 1.64 2.37
C VAL A 6 -11.26 2.02 2.47
N ASP A 7 -11.70 2.40 3.67
CA ASP A 7 -13.07 2.82 3.95
C ASP A 7 -13.49 4.08 3.16
N VAL A 8 -12.62 5.09 3.09
CA VAL A 8 -12.89 6.32 2.32
C VAL A 8 -13.04 6.02 0.83
N ALA A 9 -12.28 5.07 0.29
CA ALA A 9 -12.38 4.67 -1.11
C ALA A 9 -13.76 4.08 -1.44
N GLU A 10 -14.33 3.26 -0.55
CA GLU A 10 -15.65 2.66 -0.75
C GLU A 10 -16.76 3.72 -0.85
N TYR A 11 -16.66 4.82 -0.08
CA TYR A 11 -17.63 5.93 -0.12
C TYR A 11 -17.36 6.98 -1.19
N ASN A 12 -16.14 7.03 -1.76
CA ASN A 12 -15.73 8.00 -2.77
C ASN A 12 -15.08 7.31 -3.98
N PRO A 13 -15.80 6.41 -4.68
CA PRO A 13 -15.21 5.53 -5.68
C PRO A 13 -14.59 6.29 -6.85
N MET A 14 -15.26 7.31 -7.36
CA MET A 14 -14.78 8.07 -8.53
C MET A 14 -13.51 8.86 -8.23
N GLU A 15 -13.38 9.41 -7.01
CA GLU A 15 -12.14 10.10 -6.61
C GLU A 15 -10.98 9.12 -6.46
N CYS A 16 -11.25 7.93 -5.93
CA CYS A 16 -10.26 6.86 -5.85
C CYS A 16 -9.78 6.42 -7.25
N VAL A 17 -10.70 6.24 -8.19
CA VAL A 17 -10.41 5.89 -9.59
C VAL A 17 -9.59 6.98 -10.27
N LYS A 18 -10.03 8.24 -10.20
CA LYS A 18 -9.31 9.38 -10.80
C LYS A 18 -7.89 9.50 -10.27
N THR A 19 -7.73 9.40 -8.95
CA THR A 19 -6.40 9.57 -8.32
C THR A 19 -5.49 8.37 -8.58
N ASN A 20 -5.98 7.14 -8.37
CA ASN A 20 -5.11 5.96 -8.43
C ASN A 20 -4.91 5.44 -9.85
N ILE A 21 -5.94 5.48 -10.70
CA ILE A 21 -5.88 4.99 -12.08
C ILE A 21 -5.50 6.12 -13.02
N GLY A 22 -6.25 7.22 -13.04
CA GLY A 22 -5.94 8.38 -13.89
C GLY A 22 -4.58 8.98 -13.56
N GLY A 23 -4.22 9.03 -12.26
CA GLY A 23 -2.89 9.46 -11.83
C GLY A 23 -1.77 8.54 -12.35
N ALA A 24 -1.97 7.22 -12.39
CA ALA A 24 -1.01 6.28 -12.99
C ALA A 24 -0.84 6.53 -14.50
N GLU A 25 -1.95 6.70 -15.22
CA GLU A 25 -1.95 7.03 -16.65
C GLU A 25 -1.18 8.33 -16.93
N ASN A 26 -1.43 9.38 -16.15
CA ASN A 26 -0.73 10.66 -16.30
C ASN A 26 0.78 10.53 -16.05
N VAL A 27 1.21 9.74 -15.06
CA VAL A 27 2.65 9.48 -14.82
C VAL A 27 3.28 8.73 -15.99
N VAL A 28 2.60 7.74 -16.55
CA VAL A 28 3.07 7.00 -17.73
C VAL A 28 3.21 7.93 -18.93
N LYS A 29 2.20 8.76 -19.24
CA LYS A 29 2.25 9.74 -20.32
C LYS A 29 3.41 10.70 -20.15
N ALA A 30 3.55 11.31 -18.97
CA ALA A 30 4.64 12.23 -18.67
C ALA A 30 6.03 11.57 -18.81
N ALA A 31 6.19 10.32 -18.36
CA ALA A 31 7.44 9.59 -18.54
C ALA A 31 7.75 9.29 -20.02
N MET A 32 6.71 9.03 -20.84
CA MET A 32 6.87 8.83 -22.29
C MET A 32 7.24 10.12 -23.04
N GLU A 33 6.82 11.27 -22.54
CA GLU A 33 7.09 12.58 -23.16
C GLU A 33 8.42 13.21 -22.71
N THR A 34 9.09 12.62 -21.73
CA THR A 34 10.33 13.14 -21.13
C THR A 34 11.49 12.14 -21.28
N ASN A 35 12.70 12.56 -20.86
CA ASN A 35 13.91 11.73 -20.91
C ASN A 35 14.07 10.79 -19.71
N VAL A 36 12.97 10.41 -19.03
CA VAL A 36 13.01 9.43 -17.94
C VAL A 36 13.38 8.06 -18.50
N LEU A 37 14.28 7.36 -17.82
CA LEU A 37 14.73 6.01 -18.20
C LEU A 37 14.06 4.92 -17.38
N LYS A 38 13.73 5.19 -16.12
CA LYS A 38 13.14 4.19 -15.21
C LYS A 38 12.02 4.80 -14.38
N VAL A 39 10.94 4.07 -14.27
CA VAL A 39 9.81 4.40 -13.36
C VAL A 39 9.51 3.17 -12.52
N ILE A 40 9.52 3.34 -11.19
CA ILE A 40 9.05 2.31 -10.27
C ILE A 40 7.81 2.80 -9.54
N ALA A 41 6.69 2.12 -9.70
CA ALA A 41 5.44 2.47 -9.06
C ALA A 41 5.33 1.79 -7.70
N LEU A 42 4.92 2.57 -6.69
CA LEU A 42 4.66 2.05 -5.35
C LEU A 42 3.23 1.51 -5.27
N SER A 43 3.11 0.25 -4.89
CA SER A 43 1.85 -0.46 -4.73
C SER A 43 1.71 -1.09 -3.35
N THR A 44 0.80 -2.02 -3.19
CA THR A 44 0.38 -2.58 -1.91
C THR A 44 0.11 -4.08 -2.02
N ASP A 45 0.20 -4.80 -0.91
CA ASP A 45 -0.26 -6.18 -0.75
C ASP A 45 -1.75 -6.35 -1.11
N LYS A 46 -2.57 -5.30 -0.90
CA LYS A 46 -4.01 -5.29 -1.22
C LYS A 46 -4.34 -5.29 -2.72
N ALA A 47 -3.34 -5.08 -3.58
CA ALA A 47 -3.46 -5.25 -5.02
C ALA A 47 -3.35 -6.72 -5.47
N SER A 48 -3.02 -7.63 -4.54
CA SER A 48 -3.02 -9.07 -4.78
C SER A 48 -4.36 -9.64 -4.30
N ASP A 49 -5.18 -10.14 -5.22
CA ASP A 49 -6.53 -10.64 -4.93
C ASP A 49 -7.39 -9.60 -4.15
N PRO A 50 -7.71 -8.45 -4.78
CA PRO A 50 -8.31 -7.32 -4.07
C PRO A 50 -9.75 -7.61 -3.65
N ILE A 51 -10.05 -7.44 -2.37
CA ILE A 51 -11.39 -7.54 -1.78
C ILE A 51 -12.05 -6.18 -1.56
N ASN A 52 -11.39 -5.08 -1.94
CA ASN A 52 -11.88 -3.72 -1.77
C ASN A 52 -11.47 -2.82 -2.95
N LEU A 53 -12.15 -1.67 -3.07
CA LEU A 53 -11.92 -0.73 -4.17
C LEU A 53 -10.49 -0.19 -4.19
N TYR A 54 -9.91 0.13 -3.03
CA TYR A 54 -8.51 0.58 -2.96
C TYR A 54 -7.56 -0.45 -3.60
N GLY A 55 -7.67 -1.72 -3.21
CA GLY A 55 -6.88 -2.80 -3.79
C GLY A 55 -7.11 -2.96 -5.29
N ALA A 56 -8.37 -2.91 -5.74
CA ALA A 56 -8.74 -3.00 -7.16
C ALA A 56 -8.14 -1.86 -7.99
N THR A 57 -8.21 -0.61 -7.49
CA THR A 57 -7.61 0.53 -8.19
C THR A 57 -6.09 0.45 -8.24
N LYS A 58 -5.44 -0.09 -7.20
CA LYS A 58 -4.00 -0.32 -7.18
C LYS A 58 -3.58 -1.47 -8.11
N LEU A 59 -4.38 -2.55 -8.20
CA LEU A 59 -4.16 -3.60 -9.20
C LEU A 59 -4.23 -3.03 -10.62
N THR A 60 -5.24 -2.21 -10.91
CA THR A 60 -5.37 -1.55 -12.22
C THR A 60 -4.18 -0.65 -12.51
N SER A 61 -3.76 0.17 -11.55
CA SER A 61 -2.55 0.99 -11.63
C SER A 61 -1.30 0.15 -11.93
N ASP A 62 -1.11 -0.98 -11.25
CA ASP A 62 0.02 -1.88 -11.48
C ASP A 62 0.02 -2.41 -12.94
N LYS A 63 -1.16 -2.80 -13.44
CA LYS A 63 -1.32 -3.25 -14.83
C LYS A 63 -1.00 -2.15 -15.83
N ILE A 64 -1.40 -0.90 -15.58
CA ILE A 64 -1.06 0.25 -16.43
C ILE A 64 0.46 0.41 -16.52
N PHE A 65 1.18 0.45 -15.40
CA PHE A 65 2.64 0.58 -15.43
C PHE A 65 3.31 -0.60 -16.14
N ILE A 66 2.92 -1.83 -15.84
CA ILE A 66 3.54 -3.03 -16.45
C ILE A 66 3.28 -3.08 -17.96
N SER A 67 2.04 -2.86 -18.41
CA SER A 67 1.68 -2.90 -19.83
C SER A 67 2.34 -1.78 -20.65
N SER A 68 2.70 -0.66 -20.00
CA SER A 68 3.35 0.46 -20.66
C SER A 68 4.73 0.11 -21.26
N ASN A 69 5.39 -0.94 -20.77
CA ASN A 69 6.61 -1.45 -21.40
C ASN A 69 6.35 -1.94 -22.84
N ASN A 70 5.16 -2.48 -23.11
CA ASN A 70 4.79 -2.92 -24.47
C ASN A 70 4.57 -1.71 -25.41
N ILE A 71 4.05 -0.59 -24.88
CA ILE A 71 3.85 0.65 -25.66
C ILE A 71 5.19 1.29 -25.99
N VAL A 72 6.13 1.32 -25.04
CA VAL A 72 7.49 1.81 -25.25
C VAL A 72 8.20 0.96 -26.32
N GLY A 73 8.03 -0.36 -26.27
CA GLY A 73 8.72 -1.31 -27.15
C GLY A 73 10.24 -1.15 -27.07
N GLY A 74 10.94 -1.52 -28.12
CA GLY A 74 12.40 -1.32 -28.21
C GLY A 74 12.83 0.08 -28.66
N LYS A 75 11.91 1.04 -28.82
CA LYS A 75 12.20 2.37 -29.38
C LYS A 75 12.94 3.30 -28.41
N ARG A 76 12.81 3.06 -27.11
CA ARG A 76 13.39 3.89 -26.04
C ARG A 76 13.84 3.03 -24.88
N ASP A 77 14.84 3.50 -24.14
CA ASP A 77 15.32 2.83 -22.92
C ASP A 77 14.52 3.27 -21.67
N LEU A 78 13.21 3.34 -21.79
CA LEU A 78 12.28 3.60 -20.68
C LEU A 78 11.72 2.27 -20.17
N ARG A 79 11.80 2.07 -18.85
CA ARG A 79 11.36 0.84 -18.17
C ARG A 79 10.40 1.17 -17.04
N PHE A 80 9.33 0.39 -16.93
CA PHE A 80 8.35 0.49 -15.85
C PHE A 80 8.33 -0.81 -15.05
N SER A 81 8.38 -0.70 -13.73
CA SER A 81 8.19 -1.82 -12.80
C SER A 81 7.38 -1.37 -11.59
N VAL A 82 6.93 -2.33 -10.79
CA VAL A 82 6.09 -2.10 -9.61
C VAL A 82 6.75 -2.74 -8.39
N VAL A 83 6.61 -2.12 -7.23
CA VAL A 83 6.86 -2.75 -5.94
C VAL A 83 5.57 -2.86 -5.15
N ARG A 84 5.28 -4.04 -4.61
CA ARG A 84 4.18 -4.30 -3.68
C ARG A 84 4.76 -4.64 -2.32
N TYR A 85 4.39 -3.90 -1.28
CA TYR A 85 4.74 -4.23 0.11
C TYR A 85 3.55 -4.02 1.03
N GLY A 86 3.63 -4.59 2.24
CA GLY A 86 2.57 -4.52 3.24
C GLY A 86 2.50 -3.18 3.96
N ASN A 87 1.99 -3.20 5.18
CA ASN A 87 1.79 -2.01 5.97
C ASN A 87 3.12 -1.44 6.48
N VAL A 88 3.41 -0.18 6.15
CA VAL A 88 4.56 0.53 6.73
C VAL A 88 4.23 0.92 8.15
N VAL A 89 5.05 0.44 9.10
CA VAL A 89 4.87 0.69 10.54
C VAL A 89 4.89 2.20 10.82
N GLY A 90 3.92 2.68 11.60
CA GLY A 90 3.83 4.08 11.98
C GLY A 90 3.34 5.02 10.86
N SER A 91 2.92 4.51 9.70
CA SER A 91 2.38 5.35 8.63
C SER A 91 1.08 6.04 9.08
N ARG A 92 0.82 7.26 8.53
CA ARG A 92 -0.37 8.05 8.86
C ARG A 92 -1.66 7.24 8.65
N GLY A 93 -2.55 7.27 9.66
CA GLY A 93 -3.82 6.56 9.68
C GLY A 93 -3.68 5.03 9.87
N SER A 94 -2.49 4.52 10.20
CA SER A 94 -2.30 3.10 10.52
C SER A 94 -2.58 2.82 12.00
N VAL A 95 -2.71 1.54 12.33
CA VAL A 95 -3.10 1.06 13.67
C VAL A 95 -2.17 1.55 14.79
N VAL A 96 -0.85 1.63 14.55
CA VAL A 96 0.13 2.05 15.58
C VAL A 96 -0.09 3.49 16.04
N PRO A 97 -0.15 4.51 15.17
CA PRO A 97 -0.50 5.87 15.58
C PRO A 97 -1.86 5.99 16.25
N ILE A 98 -2.86 5.22 15.77
CA ILE A 98 -4.22 5.22 16.38
C ILE A 98 -4.14 4.69 17.81
N PHE A 99 -3.53 3.53 18.04
CA PHE A 99 -3.40 2.96 19.37
C PHE A 99 -2.61 3.87 20.29
N LYS A 100 -1.49 4.44 19.80
CA LYS A 100 -0.70 5.40 20.59
C LYS A 100 -1.55 6.59 21.01
N SER A 101 -2.29 7.20 20.10
CA SER A 101 -3.16 8.34 20.41
C SER A 101 -4.23 7.97 21.45
N LEU A 102 -4.85 6.79 21.35
CA LEU A 102 -5.85 6.33 22.33
C LEU A 102 -5.23 6.10 23.73
N ILE A 103 -4.03 5.53 23.80
CA ILE A 103 -3.28 5.33 25.03
C ILE A 103 -2.93 6.68 25.67
N ASP A 104 -2.40 7.62 24.88
CA ASP A 104 -2.04 8.97 25.34
C ASP A 104 -3.27 9.76 25.84
N GLN A 105 -4.46 9.50 25.30
CA GLN A 105 -5.74 10.04 25.77
C GLN A 105 -6.30 9.35 27.03
N GLY A 106 -5.61 8.36 27.58
CA GLY A 106 -6.06 7.62 28.77
C GLY A 106 -7.26 6.69 28.54
N LYS A 107 -7.51 6.26 27.31
CA LYS A 107 -8.57 5.28 27.01
C LYS A 107 -8.27 3.96 27.71
N LYS A 108 -9.31 3.31 28.22
CA LYS A 108 -9.21 2.02 28.94
C LYS A 108 -9.29 0.80 28.05
N GLU A 109 -9.61 1.00 26.77
CA GLU A 109 -9.81 -0.07 25.78
C GLU A 109 -9.20 0.31 24.44
N LEU A 110 -8.67 -0.68 23.72
CA LEU A 110 -8.23 -0.55 22.33
C LEU A 110 -9.23 -1.24 21.37
N PRO A 111 -9.67 -0.57 20.29
CA PRO A 111 -10.59 -1.16 19.32
C PRO A 111 -9.85 -2.19 18.45
N ILE A 112 -10.40 -3.38 18.34
CA ILE A 112 -9.94 -4.47 17.48
C ILE A 112 -11.07 -4.81 16.51
N THR A 113 -10.81 -4.77 15.20
CA THR A 113 -11.83 -5.07 14.20
C THR A 113 -12.18 -6.56 14.16
N ASP A 114 -11.18 -7.43 14.18
CA ASP A 114 -11.32 -8.88 14.29
C ASP A 114 -10.10 -9.48 15.02
N VAL A 115 -10.33 -10.45 15.88
CA VAL A 115 -9.27 -11.14 16.66
C VAL A 115 -8.32 -11.97 15.79
N LYS A 116 -8.77 -12.39 14.61
CA LYS A 116 -7.97 -13.16 13.66
C LYS A 116 -7.16 -12.28 12.70
N MET A 117 -7.38 -10.96 12.72
CA MET A 117 -6.80 -10.04 11.75
C MET A 117 -5.28 -10.01 11.86
N THR A 118 -4.63 -10.21 10.73
CA THR A 118 -3.18 -10.11 10.55
C THR A 118 -2.81 -9.03 9.55
N ARG A 119 -1.59 -8.52 9.63
CA ARG A 119 -1.04 -7.58 8.65
C ARG A 119 0.42 -7.91 8.38
N PHE A 120 0.82 -7.85 7.12
CA PHE A 120 2.23 -7.84 6.74
C PHE A 120 2.87 -6.51 7.14
N TRP A 121 4.05 -6.57 7.75
CA TRP A 121 4.72 -5.40 8.29
C TRP A 121 6.11 -5.19 7.73
N ILE A 122 6.39 -3.92 7.40
CA ILE A 122 7.70 -3.44 6.97
C ILE A 122 7.99 -2.10 7.63
N THR A 123 9.23 -1.84 8.04
CA THR A 123 9.64 -0.53 8.52
C THR A 123 9.80 0.45 7.34
N LEU A 124 9.74 1.75 7.62
CA LEU A 124 9.99 2.77 6.58
C LEU A 124 11.37 2.59 5.95
N LYS A 125 12.41 2.38 6.78
CA LYS A 125 13.78 2.13 6.29
C LYS A 125 13.84 0.94 5.35
N GLN A 126 13.30 -0.20 5.75
CA GLN A 126 13.26 -1.41 4.91
C GLN A 126 12.48 -1.19 3.60
N SER A 127 11.36 -0.44 3.64
CA SER A 127 10.59 -0.15 2.42
C SER A 127 11.37 0.73 1.45
N VAL A 128 12.09 1.74 1.95
CA VAL A 128 12.94 2.60 1.12
C VAL A 128 14.09 1.80 0.51
N GLU A 129 14.80 1.02 1.31
CA GLU A 129 15.90 0.16 0.82
C GLU A 129 15.40 -0.85 -0.23
N PHE A 130 14.23 -1.42 -0.01
CA PHE A 130 13.62 -2.35 -0.97
C PHE A 130 13.29 -1.67 -2.30
N VAL A 131 12.72 -0.46 -2.27
CA VAL A 131 12.43 0.32 -3.48
C VAL A 131 13.71 0.65 -4.24
N LEU A 132 14.76 1.15 -3.55
CA LEU A 132 16.03 1.49 -4.19
C LEU A 132 16.69 0.28 -4.82
N LYS A 133 16.79 -0.85 -4.11
CA LYS A 133 17.33 -2.10 -4.66
C LYS A 133 16.50 -2.64 -5.85
N SER A 134 15.19 -2.45 -5.82
CA SER A 134 14.33 -2.84 -6.94
C SER A 134 14.55 -1.91 -8.15
N PHE A 135 14.73 -0.61 -7.91
CA PHE A 135 15.02 0.38 -8.94
C PHE A 135 16.37 0.13 -9.64
N GLU A 136 17.39 -0.29 -8.90
CA GLU A 136 18.70 -0.65 -9.47
C GLU A 136 18.61 -1.84 -10.42
N ARG A 137 17.92 -2.92 -10.00
CA ARG A 137 17.89 -4.21 -10.70
C ARG A 137 16.75 -4.37 -11.72
N MET A 138 15.80 -3.42 -11.79
CA MET A 138 14.66 -3.52 -12.70
C MET A 138 15.08 -3.55 -14.17
N LYS A 139 14.42 -4.39 -14.94
CA LYS A 139 14.56 -4.53 -16.40
C LYS A 139 13.31 -4.11 -17.17
N GLY A 140 12.20 -3.87 -16.45
CA GLY A 140 10.88 -3.54 -16.96
C GLY A 140 9.93 -4.74 -16.97
N GLY A 141 8.71 -4.52 -16.46
CA GLY A 141 7.66 -5.55 -16.39
C GLY A 141 7.60 -6.33 -15.08
N GLU A 142 8.54 -6.14 -14.16
CA GLU A 142 8.55 -6.86 -12.89
C GLU A 142 7.59 -6.25 -11.87
N ILE A 143 7.01 -7.12 -11.05
CA ILE A 143 6.36 -6.77 -9.78
C ILE A 143 7.24 -7.34 -8.66
N PHE A 144 7.97 -6.48 -7.97
CA PHE A 144 8.81 -6.87 -6.84
C PHE A 144 7.99 -6.96 -5.56
N VAL A 145 8.11 -8.08 -4.86
CA VAL A 145 7.41 -8.33 -3.59
C VAL A 145 8.44 -8.74 -2.53
N PRO A 146 8.58 -8.01 -1.42
CA PRO A 146 9.48 -8.42 -0.34
C PRO A 146 8.86 -9.55 0.48
N LYS A 147 9.69 -10.49 0.91
CA LYS A 147 9.30 -11.44 1.96
C LYS A 147 9.39 -10.74 3.31
N ILE A 148 8.25 -10.42 3.91
CA ILE A 148 8.14 -9.68 5.17
C ILE A 148 7.28 -10.45 6.19
N PRO A 149 7.48 -10.21 7.50
CA PRO A 149 6.72 -10.88 8.54
C PRO A 149 5.26 -10.42 8.57
N SER A 150 4.41 -11.28 9.12
CA SER A 150 3.03 -10.96 9.47
C SER A 150 2.88 -10.86 10.98
N ILE A 151 2.02 -9.96 11.45
CA ILE A 151 1.68 -9.78 12.87
C ILE A 151 0.17 -9.81 13.07
N ARG A 152 -0.29 -10.41 14.15
CA ARG A 152 -1.70 -10.33 14.58
C ARG A 152 -1.93 -8.98 15.27
N ILE A 153 -3.04 -8.32 14.93
CA ILE A 153 -3.36 -7.00 15.52
C ILE A 153 -3.60 -7.09 17.03
N VAL A 154 -4.15 -8.19 17.51
CA VAL A 154 -4.30 -8.42 18.96
C VAL A 154 -2.96 -8.50 19.69
N ASP A 155 -1.93 -9.09 19.08
CA ASP A 155 -0.60 -9.21 19.71
C ASP A 155 0.11 -7.85 19.72
N LEU A 156 -0.10 -7.04 18.66
CA LEU A 156 0.33 -5.63 18.65
C LEU A 156 -0.32 -4.83 19.79
N ALA A 157 -1.63 -4.92 19.94
CA ALA A 157 -2.36 -4.22 21.01
C ALA A 157 -1.85 -4.60 22.38
N LYS A 158 -1.63 -5.90 22.65
CA LYS A 158 -1.02 -6.40 23.90
C LYS A 158 0.39 -5.86 24.11
N ALA A 159 1.22 -5.82 23.07
CA ALA A 159 2.58 -5.31 23.19
C ALA A 159 2.62 -3.81 23.49
N MET A 160 1.70 -3.03 22.90
CA MET A 160 1.64 -1.58 23.12
C MET A 160 1.00 -1.20 24.47
N ALA A 161 0.00 -1.94 24.92
CA ALA A 161 -0.75 -1.64 26.15
C ALA A 161 -1.23 -2.93 26.85
N PRO A 162 -0.34 -3.66 27.53
CA PRO A 162 -0.65 -4.99 28.08
C PRO A 162 -1.75 -4.99 29.16
N LYS A 163 -2.04 -3.83 29.75
CA LYS A 163 -3.07 -3.66 30.80
C LYS A 163 -4.43 -3.19 30.29
N LEU A 164 -4.54 -2.82 29.00
CA LEU A 164 -5.79 -2.34 28.43
C LEU A 164 -6.63 -3.49 27.88
N ASN A 165 -7.96 -3.36 28.04
CA ASN A 165 -8.91 -4.28 27.45
C ASN A 165 -8.96 -4.12 25.91
N HIS A 166 -9.38 -5.18 25.23
CA HIS A 166 -9.63 -5.16 23.79
C HIS A 166 -11.13 -5.17 23.53
N LYS A 167 -11.63 -4.14 22.83
CA LYS A 167 -13.03 -4.05 22.43
C LYS A 167 -13.16 -4.48 20.97
N ILE A 168 -13.90 -5.56 20.70
CA ILE A 168 -14.19 -5.98 19.33
C ILE A 168 -15.23 -5.05 18.75
N VAL A 169 -14.89 -4.36 17.66
CA VAL A 169 -15.74 -3.33 17.03
C VAL A 169 -16.34 -3.76 15.69
N GLY A 170 -15.93 -4.92 15.17
CA GLY A 170 -16.35 -5.40 13.86
C GLY A 170 -15.52 -4.83 12.71
N MET A 171 -15.61 -5.48 11.54
CA MET A 171 -14.92 -5.04 10.32
C MET A 171 -15.63 -3.84 9.71
N ARG A 172 -14.85 -2.91 9.17
CA ARG A 172 -15.34 -1.77 8.39
C ARG A 172 -15.54 -2.18 6.92
N PRO A 173 -16.31 -1.42 6.13
CA PRO A 173 -16.42 -1.65 4.69
C PRO A 173 -15.03 -1.72 4.02
N GLY A 174 -14.80 -2.77 3.25
CA GLY A 174 -13.54 -2.99 2.54
C GLY A 174 -12.37 -3.57 3.36
N GLU A 175 -12.55 -3.87 4.65
CA GLU A 175 -11.52 -4.52 5.49
C GLU A 175 -11.52 -6.03 5.39
#